data_13cb7f162fde2902cd97e12bbcec7b76
#
_entry.id   13cb7f162fde2902cd97e12bbcec7b76
#
_cell.length_a   1.000
_cell.length_b   1.000
_cell.length_c   1.000
_cell.angle_alpha   90.00
_cell.angle_beta   90.00
_cell.angle_gamma   90.00
#
_symmetry.space_group_name_H-M   'P 1'
#
loop_
_entity.id
_entity.type
_entity.pdbx_description
1 polymer ?
#
loop_
_entity_poly.entity_id
_entity_poly.type
_entity_poly.pdbx_seq_one_letter_code
_entity_poly.pdbx_strand_id
1 'polypeptide(L)'
;MKHTYFYDTLQWTAEGTYYAEEEKSFPLHGEVSILHSETEWSLTGFLEVRFTGEPVRFTNDYVIKDTDKQNTLSWESFNPALGTLKGTFEIVGDSIISFYQSEDGVYMGTETLTQAAEKKYYNAGVSFCRGQKMSSWTAIITADDQGR
;
A
#
# COMPACT_ATOMS: atom_id res chain seq x y z
N MET A 1 15.23 9.47 -10.92
CA MET A 1 14.26 8.64 -11.63
C MET A 1 12.87 9.10 -11.25
N LYS A 2 11.97 9.16 -12.21
CA LYS A 2 10.62 9.65 -11.96
C LYS A 2 9.75 8.55 -11.37
N HIS A 3 8.92 8.90 -10.38
CA HIS A 3 8.00 7.93 -9.81
C HIS A 3 6.96 7.48 -10.82
N THR A 4 6.67 6.19 -10.79
CA THR A 4 5.65 5.58 -11.65
C THR A 4 4.50 5.00 -10.80
N TYR A 5 4.78 4.57 -9.56
CA TYR A 5 3.73 4.07 -8.69
C TYR A 5 2.78 5.24 -8.36
N PHE A 6 1.49 5.04 -8.47
CA PHE A 6 0.41 6.01 -8.41
C PHE A 6 0.36 6.96 -9.63
N TYR A 7 1.50 7.33 -10.21
CA TYR A 7 1.54 8.36 -11.24
C TYR A 7 1.26 7.84 -12.64
N ASP A 8 1.41 6.54 -12.84
CA ASP A 8 1.07 5.90 -14.11
C ASP A 8 -0.09 4.94 -13.89
N THR A 9 -0.94 4.79 -14.89
CA THR A 9 -2.07 3.87 -14.81
C THR A 9 -1.59 2.47 -15.17
N LEU A 10 -0.96 1.83 -14.21
CA LEU A 10 -0.35 0.52 -14.39
C LEU A 10 -0.99 -0.49 -13.46
N GLN A 11 -0.77 -1.75 -13.77
CA GLN A 11 -1.13 -2.85 -12.89
C GLN A 11 0.14 -3.39 -12.27
N TRP A 12 0.14 -3.54 -10.96
CA TRP A 12 1.32 -3.93 -10.20
C TRP A 12 1.10 -5.26 -9.51
N THR A 13 2.17 -6.01 -9.35
CA THR A 13 2.17 -7.27 -8.63
C THR A 13 3.14 -7.17 -7.47
N ALA A 14 2.72 -7.62 -6.30
CA ALA A 14 3.55 -7.63 -5.10
C ALA A 14 3.82 -9.06 -4.67
N GLU A 15 5.06 -9.33 -4.32
CA GLU A 15 5.47 -10.64 -3.79
C GLU A 15 6.36 -10.38 -2.60
N GLY A 16 6.09 -11.02 -1.49
CA GLY A 16 6.89 -10.79 -0.30
C GLY A 16 6.52 -11.65 0.87
N THR A 17 6.71 -11.09 2.06
CA THR A 17 6.55 -11.81 3.32
C THR A 17 5.72 -10.98 4.29
N TYR A 18 4.76 -11.60 4.90
CA TYR A 18 3.93 -11.00 5.94
C TYR A 18 4.39 -11.55 7.29
N TYR A 19 4.59 -10.66 8.25
CA TYR A 19 5.04 -11.04 9.59
C TYR A 19 3.89 -10.79 10.57
N ALA A 20 3.38 -11.89 11.12
CA ALA A 20 2.32 -11.84 12.11
C ALA A 20 2.91 -11.75 13.52
N GLU A 21 2.05 -11.86 14.54
CA GLU A 21 2.51 -11.86 15.91
C GLU A 21 3.53 -12.97 16.15
N GLU A 22 4.43 -12.74 17.10
CA GLU A 22 5.52 -13.68 17.44
C GLU A 22 6.45 -13.92 16.27
N GLU A 23 6.45 -12.95 15.34
CA GLU A 23 7.34 -12.97 14.18
C GLU A 23 7.23 -14.21 13.30
N LYS A 24 6.09 -14.84 13.31
CA LYS A 24 5.81 -15.90 12.35
C LYS A 24 5.64 -15.26 10.98
N SER A 25 6.27 -15.86 9.97
CA SER A 25 6.24 -15.30 8.63
C SER A 25 5.45 -16.17 7.67
N PHE A 26 4.80 -15.53 6.72
CA PHE A 26 3.95 -16.21 5.74
C PHE A 26 4.13 -15.55 4.37
N PRO A 27 4.02 -16.31 3.28
CA PRO A 27 4.11 -15.71 1.96
C PRO A 27 2.99 -14.71 1.70
N LEU A 28 3.32 -13.63 0.99
CA LEU A 28 2.39 -12.58 0.65
C LEU A 28 2.41 -12.36 -0.86
N HIS A 29 1.23 -12.27 -1.45
CA HIS A 29 1.05 -11.94 -2.87
C HIS A 29 -0.02 -10.87 -2.99
N GLY A 30 0.18 -9.92 -3.89
CA GLY A 30 -0.81 -8.89 -4.11
C GLY A 30 -0.85 -8.42 -5.55
N GLU A 31 -1.96 -7.80 -5.89
CA GLU A 31 -2.15 -7.16 -7.19
C GLU A 31 -2.88 -5.86 -6.98
N VAL A 32 -2.46 -4.82 -7.70
CA VAL A 32 -2.98 -3.48 -7.54
C VAL A 32 -3.11 -2.83 -8.91
N SER A 33 -4.23 -2.18 -9.15
CA SER A 33 -4.46 -1.39 -10.37
C SER A 33 -4.65 0.06 -9.99
N ILE A 34 -3.98 0.94 -10.71
CA ILE A 34 -4.09 2.39 -10.53
C ILE A 34 -4.86 2.97 -11.70
N LEU A 35 -5.89 3.74 -11.42
CA LEU A 35 -6.69 4.41 -12.43
C LEU A 35 -6.76 5.90 -12.12
N HIS A 36 -6.80 6.72 -13.16
CA HIS A 36 -6.89 8.16 -13.00
C HIS A 36 -8.20 8.67 -13.62
N SER A 37 -8.91 9.52 -12.88
CA SER A 37 -10.04 10.25 -13.41
C SER A 37 -9.69 11.74 -13.39
N GLU A 38 -10.64 12.59 -13.79
CA GLU A 38 -10.38 14.02 -13.81
C GLU A 38 -10.18 14.61 -12.43
N THR A 39 -10.79 14.03 -11.41
CA THR A 39 -10.79 14.62 -10.07
C THR A 39 -10.01 13.83 -9.05
N GLU A 40 -9.73 12.57 -9.32
CA GLU A 40 -9.08 11.72 -8.33
C GLU A 40 -8.44 10.50 -8.97
N TRP A 41 -7.51 9.90 -8.26
CA TRP A 41 -6.93 8.63 -8.65
C TRP A 41 -7.50 7.56 -7.75
N SER A 42 -7.58 6.33 -8.24
CA SER A 42 -8.01 5.21 -7.41
C SER A 42 -7.00 4.09 -7.49
N LEU A 43 -6.87 3.40 -6.36
CA LEU A 43 -6.07 2.20 -6.27
C LEU A 43 -7.02 1.10 -5.84
N THR A 44 -7.08 0.03 -6.63
CA THR A 44 -7.91 -1.13 -6.27
C THR A 44 -7.07 -2.38 -6.38
N GLY A 45 -7.28 -3.30 -5.47
CA GLY A 45 -6.53 -4.55 -5.51
C GLY A 45 -6.71 -5.36 -4.25
N PHE A 46 -5.76 -6.27 -4.05
CA PHE A 46 -5.81 -7.15 -2.90
C PHE A 46 -4.41 -7.54 -2.45
N LEU A 47 -4.32 -7.94 -1.19
CA LEU A 47 -3.18 -8.64 -0.64
C LEU A 47 -3.69 -10.00 -0.19
N GLU A 48 -2.94 -11.03 -0.49
CA GLU A 48 -3.29 -12.38 -0.10
C GLU A 48 -2.16 -12.94 0.74
N VAL A 49 -2.47 -13.40 1.93
CA VAL A 49 -1.47 -13.98 2.84
C VAL A 49 -1.80 -15.44 3.00
N ARG A 50 -0.80 -16.27 2.75
CA ARG A 50 -0.99 -17.70 2.86
C ARG A 50 -0.56 -18.15 4.26
N PHE A 51 -1.49 -18.07 5.19
CA PHE A 51 -1.31 -18.65 6.51
C PHE A 51 -1.33 -20.17 6.37
N THR A 52 -1.51 -20.91 7.43
CA THR A 52 -1.67 -22.35 7.30
C THR A 52 -3.07 -22.63 6.75
N GLY A 53 -3.16 -23.35 5.65
CA GLY A 53 -4.46 -23.69 5.05
C GLY A 53 -4.82 -22.73 3.92
N GLU A 54 -6.08 -22.27 3.92
CA GLU A 54 -6.56 -21.39 2.87
C GLU A 54 -5.95 -20.01 2.96
N PRO A 55 -5.61 -19.38 1.84
CA PRO A 55 -5.11 -18.00 1.88
C PRO A 55 -6.21 -17.04 2.32
N VAL A 56 -5.80 -15.99 3.02
CA VAL A 56 -6.69 -14.92 3.45
C VAL A 56 -6.45 -13.72 2.54
N ARG A 57 -7.51 -13.17 1.98
CA ARG A 57 -7.42 -12.05 1.05
C ARG A 57 -7.95 -10.77 1.70
N PHE A 58 -7.14 -9.73 1.65
CA PHE A 58 -7.51 -8.40 2.12
C PHE A 58 -7.68 -7.50 0.90
N THR A 59 -8.84 -6.86 0.75
CA THR A 59 -9.06 -5.96 -0.37
C THR A 59 -8.55 -4.57 -0.03
N ASN A 60 -8.03 -3.88 -1.03
CA ASN A 60 -7.50 -2.53 -0.88
C ASN A 60 -8.19 -1.63 -1.91
N ASP A 61 -8.96 -0.67 -1.44
CA ASP A 61 -9.62 0.31 -2.31
C ASP A 61 -9.33 1.68 -1.74
N TYR A 62 -8.51 2.45 -2.44
CA TYR A 62 -8.11 3.77 -2.00
C TYR A 62 -8.57 4.81 -3.01
N VAL A 63 -8.98 5.97 -2.49
CA VAL A 63 -9.19 7.17 -3.29
C VAL A 63 -8.05 8.11 -2.95
N ILE A 64 -7.33 8.55 -3.96
CA ILE A 64 -6.13 9.37 -3.80
C ILE A 64 -6.38 10.72 -4.43
N LYS A 65 -6.11 11.80 -3.71
CA LYS A 65 -6.33 13.16 -4.18
C LYS A 65 -5.08 14.00 -4.00
N ASP A 66 -4.95 14.95 -4.90
CA ASP A 66 -3.89 15.94 -4.80
C ASP A 66 -4.17 16.83 -3.60
N THR A 67 -3.14 17.47 -3.09
CA THR A 67 -3.28 18.43 -2.00
C THR A 67 -2.70 19.76 -2.46
N ASP A 68 -2.84 20.79 -1.64
CA ASP A 68 -2.23 22.07 -1.92
C ASP A 68 -0.73 22.07 -1.60
N LYS A 69 -0.22 20.96 -1.10
CA LYS A 69 1.21 20.83 -0.81
C LYS A 69 1.89 20.02 -1.90
N GLN A 70 3.02 20.50 -2.35
CA GLN A 70 3.82 19.79 -3.33
C GLN A 70 4.36 18.51 -2.72
N ASN A 71 4.39 17.44 -3.50
CA ASN A 71 4.91 16.13 -3.07
C ASN A 71 4.14 15.48 -1.93
N THR A 72 2.88 15.86 -1.74
CA THR A 72 2.00 15.24 -0.76
C THR A 72 0.67 14.91 -1.42
N LEU A 73 0.27 13.65 -1.33
CA LEU A 73 -1.04 13.21 -1.79
C LEU A 73 -1.84 12.76 -0.56
N SER A 74 -3.13 12.96 -0.56
CA SER A 74 -3.99 12.43 0.50
C SER A 74 -4.71 11.20 0.00
N TRP A 75 -5.05 10.30 0.91
CA TRP A 75 -5.81 9.13 0.52
C TRP A 75 -6.77 8.70 1.61
N GLU A 76 -7.80 7.99 1.19
CA GLU A 76 -8.82 7.49 2.09
C GLU A 76 -9.27 6.14 1.57
N SER A 77 -9.52 5.21 2.48
CA SER A 77 -10.07 3.91 2.13
C SER A 77 -11.08 3.48 3.17
N PHE A 78 -11.99 2.60 2.76
CA PHE A 78 -12.90 1.98 3.70
C PHE A 78 -12.59 0.49 3.73
N ASN A 79 -12.37 -0.01 4.94
CA ASN A 79 -12.09 -1.43 5.17
C ASN A 79 -13.17 -1.93 6.12
N PRO A 80 -13.94 -2.97 5.76
CA PRO A 80 -15.02 -3.46 6.64
C PRO A 80 -14.54 -3.85 8.03
N ALA A 81 -13.29 -4.31 8.16
CA ALA A 81 -12.76 -4.72 9.45
C ALA A 81 -12.20 -3.56 10.26
N LEU A 82 -11.60 -2.58 9.60
CA LEU A 82 -10.87 -1.49 10.27
C LEU A 82 -11.60 -0.15 10.24
N GLY A 83 -12.67 -0.05 9.45
CA GLY A 83 -13.40 1.21 9.26
C GLY A 83 -12.72 2.09 8.21
N THR A 84 -12.96 3.40 8.31
CA THR A 84 -12.36 4.34 7.39
C THR A 84 -10.92 4.65 7.81
N LEU A 85 -10.00 4.49 6.89
CA LEU A 85 -8.60 4.83 7.08
C LEU A 85 -8.27 6.07 6.27
N LYS A 86 -7.53 6.98 6.85
CA LYS A 86 -7.09 8.21 6.18
C LYS A 86 -5.60 8.39 6.35
N GLY A 87 -4.95 8.85 5.31
CA GLY A 87 -3.51 9.05 5.39
C GLY A 87 -2.99 9.94 4.29
N THR A 88 -1.68 9.99 4.20
CA THR A 88 -0.99 10.74 3.16
C THR A 88 0.08 9.85 2.54
N PHE A 89 0.48 10.24 1.33
CA PHE A 89 1.68 9.73 0.69
C PHE A 89 2.63 10.91 0.55
N GLU A 90 3.78 10.83 1.21
CA GLU A 90 4.80 11.87 1.14
C GLU A 90 5.90 11.41 0.20
N ILE A 91 6.19 12.22 -0.81
CA ILE A 91 7.22 11.90 -1.78
C ILE A 91 8.53 12.48 -1.29
N VAL A 92 9.48 11.62 -0.99
CA VAL A 92 10.79 12.03 -0.47
C VAL A 92 11.86 11.33 -1.31
N GLY A 93 12.36 12.03 -2.33
CA GLY A 93 13.35 11.42 -3.23
C GLY A 93 12.80 10.18 -3.90
N ASP A 94 13.50 9.08 -3.77
CA ASP A 94 13.09 7.81 -4.37
C ASP A 94 12.05 7.09 -3.54
N SER A 95 11.62 7.65 -2.43
CA SER A 95 10.70 7.00 -1.51
C SER A 95 9.34 7.66 -1.51
N ILE A 96 8.31 6.85 -1.34
CA ILE A 96 6.96 7.30 -1.06
C ILE A 96 6.64 6.76 0.33
N ILE A 97 6.37 7.65 1.27
CA ILE A 97 6.17 7.27 2.65
C ILE A 97 4.73 7.56 3.02
N SER A 98 4.03 6.57 3.53
CA SER A 98 2.64 6.70 3.92
C SER A 98 2.52 6.61 5.43
N PHE A 99 1.67 7.43 6.00
CA PHE A 99 1.24 7.32 7.37
C PHE A 99 -0.28 7.40 7.36
N TYR A 100 -0.93 6.51 8.10
CA TYR A 100 -2.38 6.48 8.12
C TYR A 100 -2.91 6.10 9.50
N GLN A 101 -4.18 6.42 9.74
CA GLN A 101 -4.88 5.97 10.92
C GLN A 101 -6.38 5.88 10.65
N SER A 102 -7.05 5.08 11.47
CA SER A 102 -8.50 4.98 11.40
C SER A 102 -9.13 6.22 12.05
N GLU A 103 -10.39 6.49 11.74
CA GLU A 103 -11.08 7.66 12.27
C GLU A 103 -11.14 7.66 13.79
N ASP A 104 -11.25 6.49 14.40
CA ASP A 104 -11.30 6.38 15.85
C ASP A 104 -9.91 6.33 16.50
N GLY A 105 -8.84 6.33 15.68
CA GLY A 105 -7.47 6.31 16.19
C GLY A 105 -7.00 4.95 16.70
N VAL A 106 -7.82 3.91 16.59
CA VAL A 106 -7.46 2.59 17.10
C VAL A 106 -6.38 1.95 16.24
N TYR A 107 -6.49 2.09 14.93
CA TYR A 107 -5.54 1.50 13.98
C TYR A 107 -4.69 2.59 13.35
N MET A 108 -3.41 2.34 13.23
CA MET A 108 -2.50 3.24 12.52
C MET A 108 -1.38 2.43 11.90
N GLY A 109 -0.70 3.01 10.95
CA GLY A 109 0.40 2.33 10.32
C GLY A 109 1.22 3.26 9.45
N THR A 110 2.32 2.72 8.98
CA THR A 110 3.21 3.42 8.07
C THR A 110 3.72 2.43 7.04
N GLU A 111 4.01 2.94 5.87
CA GLU A 111 4.45 2.12 4.75
C GLU A 111 5.43 2.93 3.92
N THR A 112 6.46 2.28 3.43
CA THR A 112 7.45 2.93 2.56
C THR A 112 7.56 2.14 1.26
N LEU A 113 7.61 2.89 0.16
CA LEU A 113 7.83 2.35 -1.17
C LEU A 113 9.07 3.04 -1.72
N THR A 114 10.14 2.29 -1.95
CA THR A 114 11.40 2.85 -2.45
C THR A 114 11.64 2.37 -3.87
N GLN A 115 11.76 3.31 -4.80
CA GLN A 115 11.90 2.97 -6.21
C GLN A 115 13.29 2.41 -6.49
N ALA A 116 13.33 1.22 -7.05
CA ALA A 116 14.57 0.54 -7.40
C ALA A 116 14.82 0.57 -8.90
N ALA A 117 13.77 0.71 -9.70
CA ALA A 117 13.83 0.84 -11.14
C ALA A 117 12.56 1.51 -11.59
N GLU A 118 12.43 1.84 -12.86
CA GLU A 118 11.27 2.56 -13.37
C GLU A 118 9.96 1.90 -12.93
N LYS A 119 9.89 0.60 -12.99
CA LYS A 119 8.66 -0.13 -12.64
C LYS A 119 8.92 -1.18 -11.57
N LYS A 120 9.74 -0.83 -10.58
CA LYS A 120 10.05 -1.73 -9.48
C LYS A 120 10.25 -0.94 -8.20
N TYR A 121 9.57 -1.36 -7.15
CA TYR A 121 9.67 -0.75 -5.83
C TYR A 121 9.91 -1.81 -4.77
N TYR A 122 10.64 -1.43 -3.74
CA TYR A 122 10.73 -2.21 -2.51
C TYR A 122 9.75 -1.61 -1.52
N ASN A 123 8.98 -2.46 -0.88
CA ASN A 123 7.92 -2.04 0.01
C ASN A 123 8.13 -2.62 1.40
N ALA A 124 7.91 -1.81 2.42
CA ALA A 124 7.91 -2.28 3.79
C ALA A 124 6.85 -1.50 4.55
N GLY A 125 6.16 -2.16 5.46
CA GLY A 125 5.14 -1.51 6.24
C GLY A 125 4.96 -2.15 7.60
N VAL A 126 4.33 -1.41 8.50
CA VAL A 126 4.00 -1.90 9.83
C VAL A 126 2.68 -1.30 10.26
N SER A 127 1.83 -2.13 10.89
CA SER A 127 0.54 -1.68 11.39
C SER A 127 0.47 -1.87 12.90
N PHE A 128 -0.30 -1.00 13.53
CA PHE A 128 -0.47 -0.96 14.97
C PHE A 128 -1.95 -0.94 15.34
N CYS A 129 -2.28 -1.55 16.46
CA CYS A 129 -3.61 -1.48 17.05
C CYS A 129 -3.44 -1.00 18.47
N ARG A 130 -4.06 0.13 18.79
CA ARG A 130 -3.97 0.78 20.11
C ARG A 130 -2.52 0.96 20.56
N GLY A 131 -1.67 1.35 19.60
CA GLY A 131 -0.27 1.63 19.90
C GLY A 131 0.64 0.43 19.96
N GLN A 132 0.10 -0.77 19.77
CA GLN A 132 0.91 -1.99 19.79
C GLN A 132 1.04 -2.59 18.40
N LYS A 133 2.23 -3.04 18.06
CA LYS A 133 2.49 -3.62 16.75
C LYS A 133 1.58 -4.81 16.51
N MET A 134 0.88 -4.78 15.37
CA MET A 134 -0.05 -5.82 15.00
C MET A 134 0.55 -6.73 13.94
N SER A 135 1.14 -6.15 12.90
CA SER A 135 1.73 -6.91 11.81
C SER A 135 2.72 -6.04 11.04
N SER A 136 3.51 -6.69 10.20
CA SER A 136 4.42 -5.97 9.32
C SER A 136 4.64 -6.79 8.06
N TRP A 137 5.23 -6.19 7.04
CA TRP A 137 5.46 -6.90 5.77
C TRP A 137 6.58 -6.25 4.99
N THR A 138 7.16 -7.04 4.09
CA THR A 138 8.06 -6.56 3.06
C THR A 138 7.62 -7.19 1.74
N ALA A 139 7.81 -6.46 0.66
CA ALA A 139 7.44 -6.97 -0.66
C ALA A 139 8.27 -6.29 -1.74
N ILE A 140 8.35 -6.96 -2.88
CA ILE A 140 8.87 -6.37 -4.10
C ILE A 140 7.68 -6.18 -5.00
N ILE A 141 7.50 -4.95 -5.48
CA ILE A 141 6.35 -4.58 -6.29
C ILE A 141 6.85 -4.23 -7.68
N THR A 142 6.29 -4.89 -8.68
CA THR A 142 6.69 -4.69 -10.07
C THR A 142 5.48 -4.52 -10.96
N ALA A 143 5.62 -3.71 -12.01
CA ALA A 143 4.60 -3.58 -13.04
C ALA A 143 5.14 -4.20 -14.32
N ASP A 144 4.25 -4.90 -15.01
CA ASP A 144 4.63 -5.46 -16.29
C ASP A 144 4.71 -4.36 -17.30
N ASP A 145 5.73 -4.45 -18.13
CA ASP A 145 5.83 -3.52 -19.21
C ASP A 145 4.96 -4.00 -20.34
N GLN A 146 3.71 -3.95 -20.10
CA GLN A 146 2.87 -4.58 -20.96
C GLN A 146 2.80 -3.97 -22.20
N GLY A 147 3.11 -2.86 -22.26
CA GLY A 147 3.01 -2.31 -23.49
C GLY A 147 1.98 -3.11 -24.18
N ARG A 148 1.52 -3.86 -23.53
CA ARG A 148 0.64 -4.76 -24.20
C ARG A 148 -0.60 -4.99 -23.51
#